data_792a33697e46544b17b6a53ce8fd7867
#
_entry.id   792a33697e46544b17b6a53ce8fd7867
#
_cell.length_a   1.000
_cell.length_b   1.000
_cell.length_c   1.000
_cell.angle_alpha   90.00
_cell.angle_beta   90.00
_cell.angle_gamma   90.00
#
_symmetry.space_group_name_H-M   'P 1'
#
loop_
_entity.id
_entity.type
_entity.pdbx_description
1 polymer ?
#
loop_
_entity_poly.entity_id
_entity_poly.type
_entity_poly.pdbx_seq_one_letter_code
_entity_poly.pdbx_strand_id
1 'polypeptide(L)'
;TRYIGVTGVQTCALPICTMSLIFCYLCLIAREKMLVKILSIFICTAAFTACSSNAPEIRALCLRDDIGNYVIKWESNPPMQGNVKLFVSDNPDNFNINTPVGNVNINDGVTTYITNDNMTRKYFMLSFNDKVYQIVGSRGVVMDSIQNLRDLGGYTNNRNLTTRWGKIYRSGKLSRLSEWDSIRLNNLGIKTIIDLRGTDEIQKSPILYKKIKVVNIPIPTVDEDHISRLIMEGRMRKGDAILFLQDMYLQFVEGNSSQYASVMEQLLNKENYPVLITCSLGKDRSGYVSALILASLGASESTILKDYTSSNDCMDITKIAKKIYKTRTTHVRCYSSISINNFCNFCICRISYFHYPLLPLNNPASPSILNSLMQLFFQKFPRW
;
A
#
# COMPACT_ATOMS: atom_id res chain seq x y z
N THR A 1 -82.48 -71.32 -33.33
CA THR A 1 -81.89 -72.66 -33.15
C THR A 1 -80.46 -72.58 -32.69
N ARG A 2 -80.14 -73.25 -31.55
CA ARG A 2 -78.81 -73.73 -31.06
C ARG A 2 -77.83 -72.68 -30.59
N TYR A 3 -77.59 -72.58 -29.31
CA TYR A 3 -76.75 -73.33 -28.36
C TYR A 3 -75.29 -73.42 -28.74
N ILE A 4 -74.45 -72.99 -27.84
CA ILE A 4 -73.31 -73.57 -27.06
C ILE A 4 -72.32 -72.49 -26.84
N GLY A 5 -71.73 -72.28 -25.79
CA GLY A 5 -71.43 -72.98 -24.55
C GLY A 5 -70.43 -72.16 -23.77
N VAL A 6 -70.54 -72.20 -22.50
CA VAL A 6 -69.71 -71.53 -21.49
C VAL A 6 -68.33 -72.22 -21.40
N THR A 7 -67.30 -71.49 -21.33
CA THR A 7 -66.07 -71.87 -20.60
C THR A 7 -65.53 -70.69 -19.77
N GLY A 8 -65.51 -70.95 -18.48
CA GLY A 8 -65.08 -69.99 -17.51
C GLY A 8 -63.61 -69.70 -17.60
N VAL A 9 -63.30 -68.45 -17.50
CA VAL A 9 -61.93 -67.98 -17.19
C VAL A 9 -61.93 -67.69 -15.68
N GLN A 10 -61.28 -68.55 -14.93
CA GLN A 10 -60.88 -68.24 -13.56
C GLN A 10 -59.80 -67.11 -13.59
N THR A 11 -60.23 -65.91 -13.30
CA THR A 11 -59.31 -64.86 -12.95
C THR A 11 -58.77 -65.14 -11.54
N CYS A 12 -57.50 -65.55 -11.42
CA CYS A 12 -56.75 -65.51 -10.20
C CYS A 12 -56.63 -64.05 -9.77
N ALA A 13 -57.54 -63.66 -8.90
CA ALA A 13 -57.33 -62.42 -8.15
C ALA A 13 -56.17 -62.64 -7.16
N LEU A 14 -54.97 -62.19 -7.51
CA LEU A 14 -53.93 -61.98 -6.54
C LEU A 14 -54.48 -61.02 -5.48
N PRO A 15 -54.35 -61.33 -4.19
CA PRO A 15 -54.90 -60.52 -3.13
C PRO A 15 -54.29 -59.11 -3.15
N ILE A 16 -55.13 -58.09 -3.32
CA ILE A 16 -54.83 -56.67 -3.28
C ILE A 16 -53.99 -56.31 -2.05
N CYS A 17 -54.03 -57.12 -1.01
CA CYS A 17 -53.27 -57.00 0.24
C CYS A 17 -51.74 -57.14 0.08
N THR A 18 -51.27 -58.01 -0.84
CA THR A 18 -49.83 -58.22 -1.03
C THR A 18 -49.15 -57.08 -1.80
N MET A 19 -49.82 -56.47 -2.77
CA MET A 19 -49.37 -55.32 -3.50
C MET A 19 -49.27 -54.08 -2.59
N SER A 20 -50.21 -53.88 -1.70
CA SER A 20 -50.24 -52.79 -0.73
C SER A 20 -49.07 -52.91 0.28
N LEU A 21 -48.76 -54.12 0.72
CA LEU A 21 -47.64 -54.36 1.64
C LEU A 21 -46.25 -54.13 0.97
N ILE A 22 -46.14 -54.56 -0.30
CA ILE A 22 -44.90 -54.31 -1.07
C ILE A 22 -44.69 -52.79 -1.32
N PHE A 23 -45.77 -52.06 -1.63
CA PHE A 23 -45.70 -50.58 -1.83
C PHE A 23 -45.40 -49.88 -0.53
N CYS A 24 -46.00 -50.29 0.62
CA CYS A 24 -45.65 -49.77 1.92
C CYS A 24 -44.18 -50.08 2.30
N TYR A 25 -43.68 -51.27 2.00
CA TYR A 25 -42.28 -51.61 2.28
C TYR A 25 -41.30 -50.85 1.41
N LEU A 26 -41.62 -50.66 0.13
CA LEU A 26 -40.82 -49.80 -0.78
C LEU A 26 -40.84 -48.32 -0.36
N CYS A 27 -42.00 -47.81 0.11
CA CYS A 27 -42.12 -46.45 0.65
C CYS A 27 -41.33 -46.28 1.95
N LEU A 28 -41.30 -47.28 2.82
CA LEU A 28 -40.48 -47.24 4.06
C LEU A 28 -38.96 -47.25 3.75
N ILE A 29 -38.53 -48.10 2.80
CA ILE A 29 -37.13 -48.14 2.37
C ILE A 29 -36.74 -46.84 1.66
N ALA A 30 -37.62 -46.25 0.84
CA ALA A 30 -37.39 -44.96 0.21
C ALA A 30 -37.34 -43.83 1.22
N ARG A 31 -38.16 -43.88 2.28
CA ARG A 31 -38.17 -42.91 3.37
C ARG A 31 -36.90 -43.01 4.23
N GLU A 32 -36.42 -44.22 4.55
CA GLU A 32 -35.13 -44.39 5.27
C GLU A 32 -33.96 -43.89 4.43
N LYS A 33 -33.90 -44.24 3.13
CA LYS A 33 -32.87 -43.74 2.22
C LYS A 33 -32.90 -42.21 2.06
N MET A 34 -34.10 -41.61 2.07
CA MET A 34 -34.30 -40.17 2.02
C MET A 34 -33.86 -39.49 3.32
N LEU A 35 -34.21 -40.08 4.49
CA LEU A 35 -33.76 -39.61 5.80
C LEU A 35 -32.22 -39.67 5.94
N VAL A 36 -31.60 -40.76 5.49
CA VAL A 36 -30.11 -40.87 5.50
C VAL A 36 -29.48 -39.85 4.58
N LYS A 37 -30.05 -39.58 3.40
CA LYS A 37 -29.57 -38.49 2.51
C LYS A 37 -29.76 -37.13 3.13
N ILE A 38 -30.91 -36.84 3.75
CA ILE A 38 -31.15 -35.56 4.43
C ILE A 38 -30.17 -35.41 5.61
N LEU A 39 -29.97 -36.47 6.41
CA LEU A 39 -29.03 -36.44 7.53
C LEU A 39 -27.57 -36.26 7.06
N SER A 40 -27.20 -36.91 5.94
CA SER A 40 -25.84 -36.71 5.37
C SER A 40 -25.67 -35.29 4.81
N ILE A 41 -26.70 -34.70 4.21
CA ILE A 41 -26.66 -33.28 3.77
C ILE A 41 -26.53 -32.34 4.99
N PHE A 42 -27.29 -32.59 6.06
CA PHE A 42 -27.17 -31.81 7.31
C PHE A 42 -25.82 -31.94 7.97
N ILE A 43 -25.22 -33.13 7.99
CA ILE A 43 -23.89 -33.37 8.51
C ILE A 43 -22.84 -32.67 7.62
N CYS A 44 -22.96 -32.72 6.30
CA CYS A 44 -22.11 -31.99 5.37
C CYS A 44 -22.26 -30.48 5.53
N THR A 45 -23.48 -29.94 5.63
CA THR A 45 -23.67 -28.49 5.83
C THR A 45 -23.15 -28.03 7.20
N ALA A 46 -23.35 -28.84 8.25
CA ALA A 46 -22.78 -28.56 9.57
C ALA A 46 -21.23 -28.63 9.56
N ALA A 47 -20.62 -29.52 8.79
CA ALA A 47 -19.20 -29.59 8.61
C ALA A 47 -18.64 -28.37 7.82
N PHE A 48 -19.38 -27.86 6.84
CA PHE A 48 -19.00 -26.65 6.12
C PHE A 48 -19.16 -25.36 6.96
N THR A 49 -20.12 -25.30 7.88
CA THR A 49 -20.26 -24.16 8.78
C THR A 49 -19.27 -24.18 9.95
N ALA A 50 -18.73 -25.34 10.32
CA ALA A 50 -17.71 -25.47 11.38
C ALA A 50 -16.28 -25.10 10.93
N CYS A 51 -16.03 -24.92 9.62
CA CYS A 51 -14.69 -24.60 9.09
C CYS A 51 -14.48 -23.14 8.66
N SER A 52 -15.38 -22.22 8.95
CA SER A 52 -15.05 -20.79 8.86
C SER A 52 -14.52 -20.27 10.20
N SER A 53 -13.42 -20.82 10.66
CA SER A 53 -12.58 -20.09 11.61
C SER A 53 -12.00 -18.91 10.83
N ASN A 54 -12.66 -17.76 10.90
CA ASN A 54 -12.06 -16.50 10.43
C ASN A 54 -10.73 -16.35 11.16
N ALA A 55 -9.64 -16.55 10.44
CA ALA A 55 -8.33 -16.29 11.00
C ALA A 55 -8.35 -14.85 11.54
N PRO A 56 -7.87 -14.61 12.76
CA PRO A 56 -7.92 -13.28 13.35
C PRO A 56 -7.20 -12.29 12.46
N GLU A 57 -7.87 -11.20 12.13
CA GLU A 57 -7.24 -10.07 11.45
C GLU A 57 -6.34 -9.36 12.47
N ILE A 58 -5.04 -9.30 12.18
CA ILE A 58 -4.08 -8.59 13.02
C ILE A 58 -3.63 -7.35 12.26
N ARG A 59 -3.74 -6.20 12.91
CA ARG A 59 -3.21 -4.92 12.44
C ARG A 59 -2.06 -4.52 13.32
N ALA A 60 -0.87 -4.36 12.75
CA ALA A 60 0.30 -3.94 13.50
C ALA A 60 0.95 -2.72 12.85
N LEU A 61 1.52 -1.87 13.70
CA LEU A 61 2.15 -0.62 13.35
C LEU A 61 3.48 -0.50 14.10
N CYS A 62 4.51 -0.02 13.43
CA CYS A 62 5.78 0.33 14.05
C CYS A 62 6.05 1.82 13.82
N LEU A 63 6.30 2.54 14.90
CA LEU A 63 6.70 3.93 14.90
C LEU A 63 8.10 4.05 15.47
N ARG A 64 8.83 5.08 15.05
CA ARG A 64 10.09 5.46 15.67
C ARG A 64 9.86 6.75 16.44
N ASP A 65 10.27 6.78 17.71
CA ASP A 65 10.17 7.97 18.55
C ASP A 65 11.30 8.97 18.27
N ASP A 66 11.24 10.14 18.89
CA ASP A 66 12.20 11.24 18.67
C ASP A 66 13.62 10.93 19.16
N ILE A 67 13.75 9.96 20.08
CA ILE A 67 15.06 9.52 20.61
C ILE A 67 15.60 8.29 19.90
N GLY A 68 14.84 7.74 18.94
CA GLY A 68 15.28 6.66 18.05
C GLY A 68 14.83 5.26 18.42
N ASN A 69 14.05 5.08 19.50
CA ASN A 69 13.45 3.80 19.84
C ASN A 69 12.28 3.45 18.93
N TYR A 70 11.90 2.17 18.93
CA TYR A 70 10.77 1.70 18.14
C TYR A 70 9.61 1.32 19.06
N VAL A 71 8.45 1.91 18.81
CA VAL A 71 7.18 1.58 19.47
C VAL A 71 6.36 0.74 18.50
N ILE A 72 6.11 -0.51 18.88
CA ILE A 72 5.36 -1.48 18.10
C ILE A 72 3.99 -1.66 18.74
N LYS A 73 2.92 -1.43 17.98
CA LYS A 73 1.53 -1.55 18.41
C LYS A 73 0.81 -2.57 17.57
N TRP A 74 -0.15 -3.29 18.15
CA TRP A 74 -0.99 -4.24 17.43
C TRP A 74 -2.40 -4.30 18.00
N GLU A 75 -3.32 -4.72 17.14
CA GLU A 75 -4.71 -5.01 17.46
C GLU A 75 -5.10 -6.31 16.76
N SER A 76 -5.95 -7.11 17.35
CA SER A 76 -6.51 -8.33 16.75
C SER A 76 -8.03 -8.31 16.79
N ASN A 77 -8.66 -8.74 15.69
CA ASN A 77 -10.10 -8.88 15.57
C ASN A 77 -10.44 -10.26 14.96
N PRO A 78 -11.13 -11.17 15.71
CA PRO A 78 -11.52 -11.02 17.13
C PRO A 78 -10.31 -10.94 18.07
N PRO A 79 -10.51 -10.43 19.32
CA PRO A 79 -9.43 -10.37 20.31
C PRO A 79 -8.79 -11.73 20.55
N MET A 80 -7.47 -11.77 20.54
CA MET A 80 -6.67 -12.96 20.80
C MET A 80 -6.12 -12.92 22.23
N GLN A 81 -5.96 -14.11 22.83
CA GLN A 81 -5.21 -14.28 24.08
C GLN A 81 -3.89 -15.02 23.81
N GLY A 82 -2.93 -14.86 24.71
CA GLY A 82 -1.62 -15.49 24.63
C GLY A 82 -0.50 -14.48 24.51
N ASN A 83 0.59 -14.88 23.85
CA ASN A 83 1.83 -14.10 23.80
C ASN A 83 2.22 -13.70 22.38
N VAL A 84 2.88 -12.55 22.27
CA VAL A 84 3.58 -12.07 21.08
C VAL A 84 5.07 -12.14 21.35
N LYS A 85 5.78 -12.92 20.55
CA LYS A 85 7.26 -12.90 20.50
C LYS A 85 7.69 -11.86 19.47
N LEU A 86 8.65 -11.04 19.85
CA LEU A 86 9.23 -10.00 19.01
C LEU A 86 10.63 -10.44 18.55
N PHE A 87 10.88 -10.41 17.25
CA PHE A 87 12.19 -10.63 16.64
C PHE A 87 12.60 -9.36 15.89
N VAL A 88 13.90 -9.04 15.91
CA VAL A 88 14.46 -7.85 15.26
C VAL A 88 15.46 -8.25 14.18
N SER A 89 15.47 -7.48 13.08
CA SER A 89 16.46 -7.62 12.00
C SER A 89 16.69 -6.31 11.28
N ASP A 90 17.88 -6.15 10.70
CA ASP A 90 18.20 -5.06 9.77
C ASP A 90 17.70 -5.36 8.34
N ASN A 91 17.34 -6.62 8.07
CA ASN A 91 16.84 -7.10 6.80
C ASN A 91 15.41 -7.66 6.96
N PRO A 92 14.39 -7.07 6.29
CA PRO A 92 13.00 -7.52 6.42
C PRO A 92 12.75 -8.94 5.85
N ASP A 93 13.67 -9.48 5.08
CA ASP A 93 13.56 -10.82 4.48
C ASP A 93 14.26 -11.91 5.32
N ASN A 94 14.98 -11.54 6.39
CA ASN A 94 15.76 -12.50 7.18
C ASN A 94 15.71 -12.15 8.67
N PHE A 95 15.11 -13.04 9.47
CA PHE A 95 15.01 -12.93 10.93
C PHE A 95 15.62 -14.14 11.62
N ASN A 96 16.37 -13.92 12.70
CA ASN A 96 16.78 -14.99 13.58
C ASN A 96 15.61 -15.35 14.51
N ILE A 97 14.91 -16.44 14.21
CA ILE A 97 13.73 -16.90 14.94
C ILE A 97 14.06 -17.65 16.25
N ASN A 98 15.32 -17.92 16.52
CA ASN A 98 15.72 -18.68 17.71
C ASN A 98 15.81 -17.80 18.97
N THR A 99 16.01 -16.48 18.78
CA THR A 99 16.25 -15.54 19.89
C THR A 99 15.29 -14.37 19.79
N PRO A 100 14.09 -14.46 20.40
CA PRO A 100 13.19 -13.30 20.49
C PRO A 100 13.81 -12.21 21.39
N VAL A 101 13.68 -10.96 20.99
CA VAL A 101 14.13 -9.79 21.77
C VAL A 101 13.07 -9.33 22.77
N GLY A 102 11.86 -9.87 22.70
CA GLY A 102 10.76 -9.61 23.62
C GLY A 102 9.71 -10.72 23.57
N ASN A 103 9.00 -10.89 24.67
CA ASN A 103 7.85 -11.79 24.77
C ASN A 103 6.83 -11.10 25.71
N VAL A 104 5.71 -10.66 25.17
CA VAL A 104 4.72 -9.84 25.86
C VAL A 104 3.32 -10.42 25.64
N ASN A 105 2.37 -10.06 26.51
CA ASN A 105 1.00 -10.52 26.35
C ASN A 105 0.34 -9.83 25.13
N ILE A 106 -0.47 -10.57 24.37
CA ILE A 106 -1.21 -10.02 23.21
C ILE A 106 -2.10 -8.84 23.65
N ASN A 107 -2.70 -8.94 24.84
CA ASN A 107 -3.60 -7.92 25.37
C ASN A 107 -2.91 -6.59 25.72
N ASP A 108 -1.59 -6.57 25.86
CA ASP A 108 -0.84 -5.34 26.11
C ASP A 108 -0.93 -4.39 24.91
N GLY A 109 -1.12 -4.91 23.69
CA GLY A 109 -1.34 -4.14 22.48
C GLY A 109 -0.14 -3.30 22.03
N VAL A 110 0.94 -3.26 22.83
CA VAL A 110 2.11 -2.41 22.59
C VAL A 110 3.37 -2.98 23.24
N THR A 111 4.49 -2.75 22.59
CA THR A 111 5.83 -2.96 23.16
C THR A 111 6.82 -1.95 22.60
N THR A 112 7.94 -1.76 23.30
CA THR A 112 8.99 -0.84 22.87
C THR A 112 10.31 -1.58 22.74
N TYR A 113 11.00 -1.36 21.63
CA TYR A 113 12.37 -1.83 21.41
C TYR A 113 13.32 -0.64 21.54
N ILE A 114 14.16 -0.68 22.59
CA ILE A 114 15.14 0.36 22.89
C ILE A 114 16.44 0.04 22.13
N THR A 115 17.01 1.02 21.45
CA THR A 115 18.25 0.86 20.70
C THR A 115 19.08 2.13 20.70
N ASN A 116 20.40 1.97 20.76
CA ASN A 116 21.36 3.06 20.56
C ASN A 116 21.80 3.20 19.09
N ASP A 117 21.36 2.27 18.21
CA ASP A 117 21.67 2.32 16.79
C ASP A 117 20.67 3.22 16.05
N ASN A 118 21.10 4.45 15.79
CA ASN A 118 20.36 5.44 15.02
C ASN A 118 20.73 5.46 13.52
N MET A 119 21.66 4.60 13.10
CA MET A 119 22.17 4.57 11.72
C MET A 119 21.50 3.50 10.87
N THR A 120 21.11 2.37 11.49
CA THR A 120 20.53 1.25 10.78
C THR A 120 19.06 1.13 11.10
N ARG A 121 18.24 1.02 10.05
CA ARG A 121 16.80 0.80 10.20
C ARG A 121 16.53 -0.62 10.67
N LYS A 122 15.64 -0.76 11.65
CA LYS A 122 15.21 -2.07 12.17
C LYS A 122 13.83 -2.44 11.64
N TYR A 123 13.64 -3.73 11.43
CA TYR A 123 12.37 -4.37 11.12
C TYR A 123 12.05 -5.36 12.24
N PHE A 124 10.78 -5.60 12.46
CA PHE A 124 10.30 -6.47 13.53
C PHE A 124 9.37 -7.52 12.96
N MET A 125 9.59 -8.77 13.35
CA MET A 125 8.65 -9.84 13.12
C MET A 125 7.93 -10.14 14.43
N LEU A 126 6.63 -10.03 14.40
CA LEU A 126 5.71 -10.36 15.48
C LEU A 126 5.20 -11.77 15.26
N SER A 127 5.37 -12.65 16.25
CA SER A 127 4.86 -14.01 16.24
C SER A 127 3.78 -14.15 17.30
N PHE A 128 2.53 -14.23 16.87
CA PHE A 128 1.35 -14.36 17.72
C PHE A 128 1.09 -15.84 17.99
N ASN A 129 1.34 -16.28 19.23
CA ASN A 129 1.18 -17.69 19.67
C ASN A 129 1.93 -18.72 18.79
N ASP A 130 3.01 -18.31 18.14
CA ASP A 130 3.78 -19.13 17.17
C ASP A 130 2.93 -19.65 15.98
N LYS A 131 1.81 -18.98 15.67
CA LYS A 131 0.88 -19.39 14.61
C LYS A 131 0.72 -18.35 13.51
N VAL A 132 0.70 -17.08 13.87
CA VAL A 132 0.52 -15.97 12.92
C VAL A 132 1.73 -15.05 13.01
N TYR A 133 2.30 -14.73 11.86
CA TYR A 133 3.51 -13.90 11.76
C TYR A 133 3.20 -12.64 10.98
N GLN A 134 3.68 -11.50 11.48
CA GLN A 134 3.56 -10.23 10.80
C GLN A 134 4.87 -9.45 10.88
N ILE A 135 5.33 -8.92 9.73
CA ILE A 135 6.53 -8.10 9.66
C ILE A 135 6.12 -6.62 9.60
N VAL A 136 6.72 -5.83 10.48
CA VAL A 136 6.49 -4.39 10.54
C VAL A 136 7.81 -3.62 10.59
N GLY A 137 7.78 -2.37 10.14
CA GLY A 137 8.90 -1.45 10.25
C GLY A 137 8.40 -0.01 10.35
N SER A 138 9.20 0.90 10.86
CA SER A 138 8.89 2.32 10.82
C SER A 138 8.87 2.77 9.36
N ARG A 139 7.76 3.36 8.91
CA ARG A 139 7.61 3.77 7.51
C ARG A 139 8.56 4.90 7.15
N GLY A 140 8.62 5.94 7.97
CA GLY A 140 9.53 7.05 7.80
C GLY A 140 10.97 6.65 8.13
N VAL A 141 11.90 7.18 7.35
CA VAL A 141 13.35 7.07 7.62
C VAL A 141 13.86 8.46 7.97
N VAL A 142 14.39 8.60 9.19
CA VAL A 142 14.90 9.88 9.68
C VAL A 142 16.18 10.24 8.93
N MET A 143 16.20 11.43 8.33
CA MET A 143 17.35 12.00 7.62
C MET A 143 17.53 13.47 8.00
N ASP A 144 18.75 13.97 7.92
CA ASP A 144 19.08 15.35 8.30
C ASP A 144 18.72 16.33 7.17
N SER A 145 19.01 15.94 5.92
CA SER A 145 18.87 16.81 4.75
C SER A 145 17.85 16.29 3.71
N ILE A 146 17.53 15.01 3.73
CA ILE A 146 16.53 14.42 2.84
C ILE A 146 15.16 14.45 3.52
N GLN A 147 14.20 15.10 2.89
CA GLN A 147 12.85 15.16 3.43
C GLN A 147 11.95 14.09 2.82
N ASN A 148 10.90 13.75 3.54
CA ASN A 148 9.84 12.88 3.06
C ASN A 148 10.34 11.48 2.64
N LEU A 149 11.48 11.01 3.20
CA LEU A 149 11.98 9.68 2.91
C LEU A 149 11.17 8.63 3.64
N ARG A 150 10.56 7.74 2.90
CA ARG A 150 9.76 6.64 3.45
C ARG A 150 9.67 5.43 2.53
N ASP A 151 9.35 4.31 3.13
CA ASP A 151 9.18 3.01 2.49
C ASP A 151 7.72 2.81 2.03
N LEU A 152 7.53 2.23 0.85
CA LEU A 152 6.23 1.80 0.34
C LEU A 152 5.85 0.36 0.76
N GLY A 153 6.63 -0.26 1.64
CA GLY A 153 6.32 -1.56 2.23
C GLY A 153 5.20 -1.50 3.28
N GLY A 154 4.66 -2.66 3.65
CA GLY A 154 3.67 -2.80 4.72
C GLY A 154 2.27 -2.29 4.39
N TYR A 155 1.93 -2.06 3.12
CA TYR A 155 0.56 -1.79 2.69
C TYR A 155 -0.13 -3.08 2.28
N THR A 156 -1.30 -3.35 2.84
CA THR A 156 -2.10 -4.53 2.51
C THR A 156 -3.01 -4.21 1.32
N ASN A 157 -3.08 -5.14 0.38
CA ASN A 157 -3.98 -5.05 -0.78
C ASN A 157 -5.32 -5.76 -0.54
N ASN A 158 -6.22 -5.69 -1.51
CA ASN A 158 -7.56 -6.31 -1.46
C ASN A 158 -7.54 -7.85 -1.38
N ARG A 159 -6.37 -8.48 -1.55
CA ARG A 159 -6.18 -9.94 -1.42
C ARG A 159 -5.46 -10.32 -0.12
N ASN A 160 -5.37 -9.40 0.84
CA ASN A 160 -4.62 -9.55 2.10
C ASN A 160 -3.11 -9.81 1.91
N LEU A 161 -2.56 -9.46 0.74
CA LEU A 161 -1.12 -9.50 0.52
C LEU A 161 -0.51 -8.15 0.91
N THR A 162 0.63 -8.21 1.58
CA THR A 162 1.32 -7.01 2.05
C THR A 162 2.50 -6.67 1.15
N THR A 163 2.65 -5.41 0.79
CA THR A 163 3.81 -4.93 0.04
C THR A 163 5.09 -5.15 0.85
N ARG A 164 6.15 -5.65 0.19
CA ARG A 164 7.40 -6.01 0.87
C ARG A 164 8.14 -4.78 1.37
N TRP A 165 8.57 -4.83 2.61
CA TRP A 165 9.41 -3.81 3.23
C TRP A 165 10.79 -3.74 2.56
N GLY A 166 11.38 -2.55 2.54
CA GLY A 166 12.76 -2.37 2.11
C GLY A 166 13.00 -2.52 0.61
N LYS A 167 11.97 -2.47 -0.23
CA LYS A 167 12.11 -2.65 -1.69
C LYS A 167 11.96 -1.35 -2.47
N ILE A 168 10.98 -0.54 -2.13
CA ILE A 168 10.70 0.72 -2.82
C ILE A 168 10.57 1.83 -1.80
N TYR A 169 11.34 2.88 -2.01
CA TYR A 169 11.34 4.09 -1.20
C TYR A 169 10.93 5.28 -2.04
N ARG A 170 10.41 6.32 -1.39
CA ARG A 170 10.18 7.62 -2.00
C ARG A 170 10.77 8.73 -1.14
N SER A 171 11.24 9.83 -1.77
CA SER A 171 11.83 10.94 -1.04
C SER A 171 11.75 12.27 -1.80
N GLY A 172 12.03 13.36 -1.10
CA GLY A 172 12.47 14.61 -1.70
C GLY A 172 13.90 14.52 -2.24
N LYS A 173 14.40 15.62 -2.77
CA LYS A 173 15.69 15.68 -3.47
C LYS A 173 16.88 15.31 -2.58
N LEU A 174 17.88 14.68 -3.20
CA LEU A 174 19.14 14.26 -2.59
C LEU A 174 20.31 15.18 -2.99
N SER A 175 20.10 16.47 -3.01
CA SER A 175 21.09 17.40 -3.57
C SER A 175 22.25 17.75 -2.65
N ARG A 176 22.10 17.58 -1.34
CA ARG A 176 23.15 17.87 -0.34
C ARG A 176 22.98 16.89 0.81
N LEU A 177 23.69 15.78 0.75
CA LEU A 177 23.69 14.80 1.82
C LEU A 177 24.67 15.22 2.92
N SER A 178 24.23 15.10 4.18
CA SER A 178 25.15 15.09 5.32
C SER A 178 25.96 13.79 5.31
N GLU A 179 27.02 13.73 6.08
CA GLU A 179 27.77 12.49 6.27
C GLU A 179 26.87 11.39 6.85
N TRP A 180 26.07 11.74 7.85
CA TRP A 180 25.09 10.84 8.48
C TRP A 180 24.03 10.33 7.49
N ASP A 181 23.49 11.20 6.64
CA ASP A 181 22.55 10.81 5.60
C ASP A 181 23.19 9.84 4.60
N SER A 182 24.45 10.05 4.27
CA SER A 182 25.19 9.16 3.36
C SER A 182 25.37 7.77 3.96
N ILE A 183 25.64 7.66 5.27
CA ILE A 183 25.73 6.38 5.99
C ILE A 183 24.36 5.72 6.04
N ARG A 184 23.33 6.44 6.46
CA ARG A 184 21.95 5.89 6.54
C ARG A 184 21.43 5.42 5.18
N LEU A 185 21.67 6.21 4.12
CA LEU A 185 21.28 5.85 2.75
C LEU A 185 22.00 4.59 2.27
N ASN A 186 23.30 4.46 2.60
CA ASN A 186 24.06 3.26 2.31
C ASN A 186 23.51 2.03 3.07
N ASN A 187 23.12 2.19 4.34
CA ASN A 187 22.58 1.13 5.16
C ASN A 187 21.19 0.67 4.70
N LEU A 188 20.44 1.53 3.97
CA LEU A 188 19.20 1.11 3.30
C LEU A 188 19.45 0.17 2.10
N GLY A 189 20.71 0.05 1.65
CA GLY A 189 21.10 -0.83 0.55
C GLY A 189 20.54 -0.44 -0.81
N ILE A 190 20.14 0.84 -1.01
CA ILE A 190 19.53 1.33 -2.24
C ILE A 190 20.52 1.13 -3.39
N LYS A 191 20.06 0.45 -4.45
CA LYS A 191 20.87 0.20 -5.65
C LYS A 191 20.57 1.19 -6.77
N THR A 192 19.33 1.66 -6.86
CA THR A 192 18.90 2.54 -7.96
C THR A 192 18.09 3.72 -7.41
N ILE A 193 18.43 4.90 -7.87
CA ILE A 193 17.64 6.12 -7.67
C ILE A 193 16.97 6.46 -8.99
N ILE A 194 15.65 6.58 -8.99
CA ILE A 194 14.86 7.11 -10.11
C ILE A 194 14.56 8.58 -9.80
N ASP A 195 15.22 9.48 -10.53
CA ASP A 195 15.05 10.93 -10.36
C ASP A 195 14.03 11.46 -11.36
N LEU A 196 12.89 11.91 -10.83
CA LEU A 196 11.76 12.43 -11.60
C LEU A 196 11.81 13.95 -11.78
N ARG A 197 12.85 14.62 -11.32
CA ARG A 197 12.99 16.07 -11.45
C ARG A 197 13.16 16.49 -12.90
N GLY A 198 12.68 17.69 -13.23
CA GLY A 198 12.88 18.27 -14.55
C GLY A 198 14.37 18.48 -14.88
N THR A 199 14.69 18.56 -16.16
CA THR A 199 16.08 18.69 -16.63
C THR A 199 16.82 19.87 -15.98
N ASP A 200 16.15 21.02 -15.88
CA ASP A 200 16.73 22.23 -15.28
C ASP A 200 16.96 22.07 -13.77
N GLU A 201 16.06 21.37 -13.07
CA GLU A 201 16.20 21.08 -11.64
C GLU A 201 17.40 20.15 -11.39
N ILE A 202 17.60 19.16 -12.26
CA ILE A 202 18.75 18.23 -12.19
C ILE A 202 20.05 18.98 -12.46
N GLN A 203 20.10 19.84 -13.48
CA GLN A 203 21.28 20.62 -13.81
C GLN A 203 21.67 21.60 -12.67
N LYS A 204 20.68 22.30 -12.11
CA LYS A 204 20.90 23.21 -10.97
C LYS A 204 21.35 22.49 -9.71
N SER A 205 21.01 21.22 -9.52
CA SER A 205 21.27 20.48 -8.29
C SER A 205 21.36 18.96 -8.55
N PRO A 206 22.47 18.50 -9.16
CA PRO A 206 22.65 17.10 -9.51
C PRO A 206 22.77 16.22 -8.26
N ILE A 207 22.43 14.94 -8.39
CA ILE A 207 22.69 13.91 -7.38
C ILE A 207 24.14 13.49 -7.54
N LEU A 208 24.97 13.83 -6.56
CA LEU A 208 26.42 13.57 -6.62
C LEU A 208 26.83 12.25 -5.92
N TYR A 209 25.89 11.42 -5.54
CA TYR A 209 26.17 10.17 -4.84
C TYR A 209 26.60 9.07 -5.80
N LYS A 210 27.94 8.91 -5.97
CA LYS A 210 28.55 8.03 -6.99
C LYS A 210 28.38 6.53 -6.79
N LYS A 211 27.95 6.10 -5.59
CA LYS A 211 27.84 4.67 -5.25
C LYS A 211 26.54 4.01 -5.72
N ILE A 212 25.58 4.78 -6.19
CA ILE A 212 24.24 4.32 -6.54
C ILE A 212 23.97 4.68 -8.02
N LYS A 213 23.35 3.75 -8.75
CA LYS A 213 22.89 4.00 -10.12
C LYS A 213 21.78 5.06 -10.09
N VAL A 214 21.95 6.15 -10.84
CA VAL A 214 20.92 7.18 -11.00
C VAL A 214 20.33 7.08 -12.39
N VAL A 215 19.00 6.95 -12.45
CA VAL A 215 18.21 6.93 -13.68
C VAL A 215 17.35 8.18 -13.70
N ASN A 216 17.63 9.09 -14.62
CA ASN A 216 16.86 10.32 -14.79
C ASN A 216 15.67 10.05 -15.72
N ILE A 217 14.45 10.25 -15.20
CA ILE A 217 13.19 10.18 -15.96
C ILE A 217 12.45 11.49 -15.72
N PRO A 218 12.81 12.58 -16.43
CA PRO A 218 12.28 13.88 -16.15
C PRO A 218 10.76 13.96 -16.41
N ILE A 219 10.02 14.34 -15.38
CA ILE A 219 8.60 14.68 -15.47
C ILE A 219 8.53 16.20 -15.38
N PRO A 220 8.12 16.90 -16.44
CA PRO A 220 7.99 18.34 -16.44
C PRO A 220 7.02 18.80 -15.35
N THR A 221 7.36 19.90 -14.72
CA THR A 221 6.44 20.66 -13.86
C THR A 221 6.31 22.06 -14.43
N VAL A 222 5.35 22.75 -13.91
CA VAL A 222 5.18 24.17 -14.22
C VAL A 222 6.40 24.94 -13.70
N ASP A 223 6.76 26.01 -14.40
CA ASP A 223 7.85 26.91 -14.05
C ASP A 223 7.66 27.47 -12.62
N GLU A 224 8.37 26.86 -11.65
CA GLU A 224 8.34 27.27 -10.24
C GLU A 224 8.80 28.74 -10.07
N ASP A 225 9.68 29.23 -10.94
CA ASP A 225 10.18 30.59 -10.91
C ASP A 225 9.11 31.57 -11.40
N HIS A 226 8.32 31.18 -12.38
CA HIS A 226 7.15 31.97 -12.85
C HIS A 226 6.11 32.09 -11.74
N ILE A 227 5.70 30.98 -11.15
CA ILE A 227 4.75 30.96 -10.03
C ILE A 227 5.24 31.78 -8.86
N SER A 228 6.51 31.65 -8.54
CA SER A 228 7.14 32.39 -7.47
C SER A 228 7.09 33.90 -7.72
N ARG A 229 7.29 34.33 -8.96
CA ARG A 229 7.16 35.74 -9.35
C ARG A 229 5.72 36.24 -9.19
N LEU A 230 4.73 35.48 -9.67
CA LEU A 230 3.31 35.83 -9.53
C LEU A 230 2.89 35.98 -8.07
N ILE A 231 3.41 35.12 -7.17
CA ILE A 231 3.15 35.21 -5.73
C ILE A 231 3.81 36.47 -5.15
N MET A 232 5.07 36.76 -5.50
CA MET A 232 5.78 37.92 -4.98
C MET A 232 5.20 39.26 -5.47
N GLU A 233 4.69 39.28 -6.69
CA GLU A 233 4.02 40.44 -7.28
C GLU A 233 2.57 40.62 -6.77
N GLY A 234 2.08 39.74 -5.89
CA GLY A 234 0.70 39.74 -5.39
C GLY A 234 -0.35 39.43 -6.46
N ARG A 235 0.06 38.92 -7.60
CA ARG A 235 -0.79 38.62 -8.77
C ARG A 235 -1.47 37.24 -8.65
N MET A 236 -1.03 36.38 -7.74
CA MET A 236 -1.64 35.09 -7.50
C MET A 236 -2.63 35.14 -6.33
N ARG A 237 -3.89 34.98 -6.62
CA ARG A 237 -4.96 34.86 -5.61
C ARG A 237 -5.10 33.43 -5.13
N LYS A 238 -5.82 33.25 -4.02
CA LYS A 238 -6.05 31.93 -3.41
C LYS A 238 -6.71 30.93 -4.38
N GLY A 239 -7.67 31.38 -5.21
CA GLY A 239 -8.34 30.57 -6.22
C GLY A 239 -7.40 30.15 -7.36
N ASP A 240 -6.56 31.07 -7.82
CA ASP A 240 -5.65 30.84 -8.95
C ASP A 240 -4.65 29.73 -8.64
N ALA A 241 -4.15 29.66 -7.38
CA ALA A 241 -3.24 28.61 -6.97
C ALA A 241 -3.92 27.23 -6.91
N ILE A 242 -5.22 27.18 -6.62
CA ILE A 242 -5.97 25.91 -6.66
C ILE A 242 -6.09 25.43 -8.10
N LEU A 243 -6.53 26.29 -9.01
CA LEU A 243 -6.64 25.97 -10.43
C LEU A 243 -5.28 25.54 -11.01
N PHE A 244 -4.24 26.28 -10.66
CA PHE A 244 -2.88 25.95 -11.05
C PHE A 244 -2.43 24.53 -10.61
N LEU A 245 -2.71 24.16 -9.35
CA LEU A 245 -2.40 22.80 -8.87
C LEU A 245 -3.24 21.75 -9.58
N GLN A 246 -4.50 22.04 -9.89
CA GLN A 246 -5.38 21.16 -10.66
C GLN A 246 -4.82 20.92 -12.06
N ASP A 247 -4.46 21.96 -12.78
CA ASP A 247 -3.88 21.88 -14.13
C ASP A 247 -2.54 21.11 -14.11
N MET A 248 -1.71 21.36 -13.11
CA MET A 248 -0.46 20.62 -12.93
C MET A 248 -0.70 19.12 -12.77
N TYR A 249 -1.67 18.71 -11.94
CA TYR A 249 -1.97 17.28 -11.75
C TYR A 249 -2.63 16.68 -12.99
N LEU A 250 -3.47 17.40 -13.72
CA LEU A 250 -3.99 16.93 -15.01
C LEU A 250 -2.86 16.71 -16.02
N GLN A 251 -1.89 17.62 -16.11
CA GLN A 251 -0.70 17.43 -16.95
C GLN A 251 0.13 16.21 -16.52
N PHE A 252 0.23 15.91 -15.22
CA PHE A 252 0.89 14.67 -14.80
C PHE A 252 0.18 13.45 -15.37
N VAL A 253 -1.14 13.42 -15.36
CA VAL A 253 -1.93 12.27 -15.83
C VAL A 253 -1.85 12.14 -17.36
N GLU A 254 -2.05 13.24 -18.09
CA GLU A 254 -2.26 13.21 -19.54
C GLU A 254 -0.97 13.27 -20.35
N GLY A 255 0.03 14.00 -19.85
CA GLY A 255 1.22 14.37 -20.63
C GLY A 255 2.43 13.45 -20.46
N ASN A 256 2.46 12.54 -19.48
CA ASN A 256 3.70 11.85 -19.07
C ASN A 256 3.62 10.32 -19.10
N SER A 257 2.77 9.74 -19.94
CA SER A 257 2.57 8.28 -19.99
C SER A 257 3.85 7.52 -20.31
N SER A 258 4.71 8.05 -21.19
CA SER A 258 5.98 7.43 -21.55
C SER A 258 6.98 7.43 -20.40
N GLN A 259 7.01 8.49 -19.60
CA GLN A 259 7.87 8.60 -18.42
C GLN A 259 7.43 7.58 -17.35
N TYR A 260 6.13 7.44 -17.12
CA TYR A 260 5.61 6.44 -16.19
C TYR A 260 5.88 5.01 -16.67
N ALA A 261 5.75 4.75 -17.98
CA ALA A 261 6.14 3.48 -18.57
C ALA A 261 7.62 3.17 -18.29
N SER A 262 8.50 4.15 -18.50
CA SER A 262 9.94 4.00 -18.21
C SER A 262 10.23 3.75 -16.73
N VAL A 263 9.48 4.38 -15.81
CA VAL A 263 9.59 4.06 -14.38
C VAL A 263 9.21 2.60 -14.13
N MET A 264 8.09 2.13 -14.69
CA MET A 264 7.63 0.74 -14.51
C MET A 264 8.63 -0.26 -15.11
N GLU A 265 9.26 0.04 -16.23
CA GLU A 265 10.34 -0.78 -16.80
C GLU A 265 11.53 -0.92 -15.85
N GLN A 266 11.95 0.18 -15.20
CA GLN A 266 13.02 0.09 -14.18
C GLN A 266 12.60 -0.79 -13.00
N LEU A 267 11.32 -0.75 -12.59
CA LEU A 267 10.79 -1.57 -11.52
C LEU A 267 10.60 -3.05 -11.91
N LEU A 268 10.51 -3.38 -13.19
CA LEU A 268 10.48 -4.78 -13.66
C LEU A 268 11.85 -5.47 -13.55
N ASN A 269 12.94 -4.72 -13.49
CA ASN A 269 14.27 -5.27 -13.32
C ASN A 269 14.60 -5.52 -11.85
N LYS A 270 14.72 -6.80 -11.46
CA LYS A 270 15.02 -7.23 -10.09
C LYS A 270 16.38 -6.72 -9.58
N GLU A 271 17.35 -6.51 -10.47
CA GLU A 271 18.69 -6.03 -10.10
C GLU A 271 18.69 -4.58 -9.61
N ASN A 272 17.66 -3.81 -9.95
CA ASN A 272 17.54 -2.43 -9.53
C ASN A 272 17.17 -2.26 -8.03
N TYR A 273 16.68 -3.31 -7.37
CA TYR A 273 16.17 -3.21 -6.00
C TYR A 273 17.26 -3.30 -4.92
N PRO A 274 17.09 -2.55 -3.82
CA PRO A 274 16.04 -1.58 -3.51
C PRO A 274 16.09 -0.30 -4.36
N VAL A 275 14.91 0.28 -4.68
CA VAL A 275 14.75 1.47 -5.51
C VAL A 275 14.31 2.66 -4.65
N LEU A 276 14.89 3.83 -4.92
CA LEU A 276 14.46 5.11 -4.36
C LEU A 276 13.92 6.01 -5.47
N ILE A 277 12.65 6.40 -5.37
CA ILE A 277 11.98 7.31 -6.30
C ILE A 277 12.00 8.71 -5.69
N THR A 278 12.61 9.66 -6.38
CA THR A 278 12.79 11.02 -5.87
C THR A 278 12.27 12.09 -6.83
N CYS A 279 11.84 13.21 -6.25
CA CYS A 279 11.57 14.46 -6.96
C CYS A 279 11.99 15.64 -6.06
N SER A 280 11.52 16.85 -6.28
CA SER A 280 11.94 18.02 -5.48
C SER A 280 11.53 17.92 -4.00
N LEU A 281 10.25 17.65 -3.72
CA LEU A 281 9.71 17.53 -2.35
C LEU A 281 9.33 16.10 -1.96
N GLY A 282 9.39 15.16 -2.89
CA GLY A 282 8.92 13.79 -2.62
C GLY A 282 7.41 13.66 -2.47
N LYS A 283 6.64 14.70 -2.86
CA LYS A 283 5.20 14.80 -2.63
C LYS A 283 4.40 14.55 -3.92
N ASP A 284 4.62 15.36 -4.95
CA ASP A 284 3.76 15.37 -6.14
C ASP A 284 4.15 14.28 -7.15
N ARG A 285 5.25 14.45 -7.90
CA ARG A 285 5.71 13.49 -8.94
C ARG A 285 5.96 12.09 -8.36
N SER A 286 6.76 12.00 -7.31
CA SER A 286 7.00 10.72 -6.63
C SER A 286 5.74 10.20 -5.94
N GLY A 287 4.82 11.09 -5.51
CA GLY A 287 3.52 10.73 -4.97
C GLY A 287 2.63 10.06 -5.99
N TYR A 288 2.55 10.64 -7.18
CA TYR A 288 1.76 10.07 -8.27
C TYR A 288 2.33 8.72 -8.74
N VAL A 289 3.64 8.62 -8.93
CA VAL A 289 4.31 7.34 -9.24
C VAL A 289 4.06 6.30 -8.16
N SER A 290 4.14 6.68 -6.87
CA SER A 290 3.83 5.76 -5.77
C SER A 290 2.37 5.30 -5.78
N ALA A 291 1.44 6.19 -6.13
CA ALA A 291 0.03 5.84 -6.29
C ALA A 291 -0.17 4.82 -7.43
N LEU A 292 0.50 5.00 -8.57
CA LEU A 292 0.47 4.03 -9.68
C LEU A 292 1.02 2.66 -9.26
N ILE A 293 2.13 2.63 -8.51
CA ILE A 293 2.73 1.40 -7.98
C ILE A 293 1.77 0.69 -7.02
N LEU A 294 1.23 1.41 -6.04
CA LEU A 294 0.31 0.84 -5.06
C LEU A 294 -1.00 0.35 -5.71
N ALA A 295 -1.54 1.09 -6.67
CA ALA A 295 -2.69 0.68 -7.46
C ALA A 295 -2.40 -0.60 -8.26
N SER A 296 -1.24 -0.69 -8.90
CA SER A 296 -0.77 -1.88 -9.62
C SER A 296 -0.68 -3.11 -8.71
N LEU A 297 -0.33 -2.91 -7.45
CA LEU A 297 -0.25 -3.96 -6.44
C LEU A 297 -1.61 -4.28 -5.80
N GLY A 298 -2.68 -3.62 -6.23
CA GLY A 298 -4.06 -3.85 -5.77
C GLY A 298 -4.36 -3.22 -4.41
N ALA A 299 -3.62 -2.19 -4.00
CA ALA A 299 -3.96 -1.40 -2.82
C ALA A 299 -5.28 -0.64 -3.03
N SER A 300 -6.05 -0.49 -1.95
CA SER A 300 -7.30 0.28 -1.99
C SER A 300 -7.01 1.78 -2.18
N GLU A 301 -7.99 2.50 -2.70
CA GLU A 301 -7.92 3.96 -2.85
C GLU A 301 -7.61 4.65 -1.52
N SER A 302 -8.24 4.22 -0.43
CA SER A 302 -7.98 4.75 0.92
C SER A 302 -6.52 4.53 1.36
N THR A 303 -5.91 3.40 1.01
CA THR A 303 -4.50 3.11 1.27
C THR A 303 -3.58 4.04 0.47
N ILE A 304 -3.88 4.25 -0.82
CA ILE A 304 -3.13 5.15 -1.69
C ILE A 304 -3.22 6.60 -1.19
N LEU A 305 -4.42 7.04 -0.82
CA LEU A 305 -4.64 8.37 -0.26
C LEU A 305 -3.89 8.55 1.08
N LYS A 306 -3.89 7.54 1.94
CA LYS A 306 -3.14 7.53 3.20
C LYS A 306 -1.63 7.68 2.97
N ASP A 307 -1.05 6.97 1.99
CA ASP A 307 0.36 7.16 1.64
C ASP A 307 0.61 8.59 1.15
N TYR A 308 -0.23 9.11 0.27
CA TYR A 308 -0.06 10.45 -0.25
C TYR A 308 -0.10 11.53 0.85
N THR A 309 -1.13 11.48 1.72
CA THR A 309 -1.33 12.44 2.82
C THR A 309 -0.28 12.33 3.91
N SER A 310 0.37 11.17 4.08
CA SER A 310 1.51 11.00 5.01
C SER A 310 2.70 11.91 4.68
N SER A 311 2.72 12.53 3.50
CA SER A 311 3.70 13.59 3.20
C SER A 311 3.61 14.77 4.16
N ASN A 312 2.44 15.03 4.75
CA ASN A 312 2.24 16.13 5.70
C ASN A 312 2.99 15.86 7.02
N ASP A 313 3.07 14.57 7.42
CA ASP A 313 3.73 14.15 8.65
C ASP A 313 5.26 13.95 8.44
N CYS A 314 5.66 13.65 7.20
CA CYS A 314 7.04 13.35 6.84
C CYS A 314 7.85 14.56 6.35
N MET A 315 7.25 15.75 6.30
CA MET A 315 7.90 16.99 5.88
C MET A 315 7.80 18.06 6.94
N ASP A 316 8.91 18.69 7.27
CA ASP A 316 8.92 19.94 8.04
C ASP A 316 8.63 21.14 7.11
N ILE A 317 7.34 21.42 6.95
CA ILE A 317 6.86 22.46 6.06
C ILE A 317 7.28 23.85 6.54
N THR A 318 7.36 24.05 7.85
CA THR A 318 7.83 25.31 8.43
C THR A 318 9.29 25.58 8.07
N LYS A 319 10.12 24.55 8.12
CA LYS A 319 11.54 24.62 7.69
C LYS A 319 11.65 24.90 6.19
N ILE A 320 10.82 24.26 5.37
CA ILE A 320 10.78 24.50 3.93
C ILE A 320 10.39 25.95 3.63
N ALA A 321 9.31 26.44 4.22
CA ALA A 321 8.83 27.80 4.03
C ALA A 321 9.87 28.86 4.46
N LYS A 322 10.47 28.66 5.65
CA LYS A 322 11.56 29.54 6.11
C LYS A 322 12.76 29.56 5.15
N LYS A 323 13.13 28.41 4.60
CA LYS A 323 14.24 28.31 3.63
C LYS A 323 13.93 29.08 2.34
N ILE A 324 12.72 28.91 1.79
CA ILE A 324 12.26 29.63 0.59
C ILE A 324 12.27 31.12 0.86
N TYR A 325 11.74 31.55 2.00
CA TYR A 325 11.70 32.95 2.41
C TYR A 325 13.08 33.55 2.56
N LYS A 326 14.00 32.88 3.28
CA LYS A 326 15.37 33.34 3.51
C LYS A 326 16.19 33.48 2.22
N THR A 327 16.03 32.57 1.27
CA THR A 327 16.71 32.63 -0.03
C THR A 327 16.24 33.82 -0.87
N ARG A 328 15.02 34.31 -0.64
CA ARG A 328 14.40 35.41 -1.39
C ARG A 328 14.58 36.78 -0.74
N THR A 329 14.66 36.84 0.58
CA THR A 329 14.89 38.12 1.30
C THR A 329 16.30 38.70 1.11
N THR A 330 17.28 37.91 0.64
CA THR A 330 18.59 38.43 0.25
C THR A 330 18.55 39.26 -1.05
N HIS A 331 17.47 39.17 -1.85
CA HIS A 331 17.31 39.92 -3.08
C HIS A 331 16.22 41.00 -3.05
N VAL A 332 15.40 41.07 -2.01
CA VAL A 332 14.28 42.06 -1.95
C VAL A 332 14.23 42.73 -0.59
N ARG A 333 14.82 43.91 -0.51
CA ARG A 333 14.70 44.85 0.62
C ARG A 333 13.41 45.67 0.55
N CYS A 334 12.26 45.09 0.30
CA CYS A 334 10.99 45.80 0.45
C CYS A 334 9.82 44.80 0.34
N TYR A 335 9.20 44.48 1.43
CA TYR A 335 7.77 44.26 1.68
C TYR A 335 7.60 43.45 2.96
N SER A 336 7.36 44.19 4.03
CA SER A 336 7.24 43.68 5.42
C SER A 336 5.83 43.24 5.81
N SER A 337 4.96 42.84 4.89
CA SER A 337 3.56 42.58 5.26
C SER A 337 2.92 41.29 4.76
N ILE A 338 3.67 40.36 4.15
CA ILE A 338 3.08 39.05 3.83
C ILE A 338 3.51 38.08 4.93
N SER A 339 2.58 37.81 5.83
CA SER A 339 2.77 36.84 6.92
C SER A 339 3.15 35.45 6.38
N ILE A 340 4.22 34.87 6.91
CA ILE A 340 4.66 33.49 6.65
C ILE A 340 3.50 32.50 6.85
N ASN A 341 2.59 32.80 7.78
CA ASN A 341 1.37 32.03 8.05
C ASN A 341 0.39 31.97 6.83
N ASN A 342 0.33 33.02 6.01
CA ASN A 342 -0.53 33.00 4.84
C ASN A 342 0.02 32.13 3.71
N PHE A 343 1.35 32.06 3.54
CA PHE A 343 1.98 31.21 2.54
C PHE A 343 1.97 29.73 2.98
N CYS A 344 2.27 29.47 4.26
CA CYS A 344 2.21 28.13 4.85
C CYS A 344 0.75 27.59 4.84
N ASN A 345 -0.21 28.36 5.28
CA ASN A 345 -1.63 27.97 5.24
C ASN A 345 -2.13 27.76 3.80
N PHE A 346 -1.60 28.49 2.83
CA PHE A 346 -1.96 28.36 1.44
C PHE A 346 -1.46 27.06 0.79
N CYS A 347 -0.19 26.67 1.06
CA CYS A 347 0.40 25.45 0.50
C CYS A 347 0.02 24.17 1.27
N ILE A 348 -0.38 24.30 2.55
CA ILE A 348 -0.46 23.18 3.49
C ILE A 348 -1.89 22.83 3.89
N CYS A 349 -2.72 23.81 4.25
CA CYS A 349 -4.03 23.55 4.86
C CYS A 349 -5.07 22.97 3.90
N ARG A 350 -4.77 22.76 2.62
CA ARG A 350 -5.75 22.22 1.66
C ARG A 350 -5.36 20.98 0.88
N ILE A 351 -4.20 20.40 1.15
CA ILE A 351 -3.95 19.02 0.66
C ILE A 351 -4.94 18.04 1.33
N SER A 352 -5.36 18.33 2.56
CA SER A 352 -6.40 17.56 3.28
C SER A 352 -7.82 17.72 2.72
N TYR A 353 -8.08 18.72 1.85
CA TYR A 353 -9.40 19.00 1.27
C TYR A 353 -9.55 18.63 -0.19
N PHE A 354 -8.50 18.14 -0.84
CA PHE A 354 -8.65 17.61 -2.19
C PHE A 354 -9.19 16.17 -2.14
N HIS A 355 -10.50 16.04 -1.98
CA HIS A 355 -11.25 14.94 -2.52
C HIS A 355 -11.25 15.10 -4.04
N TYR A 356 -10.15 14.74 -4.70
CA TYR A 356 -10.22 14.41 -6.11
C TYR A 356 -10.58 12.94 -6.20
N PRO A 357 -11.67 12.60 -6.89
CA PRO A 357 -11.80 11.25 -7.36
C PRO A 357 -10.55 11.00 -8.22
N LEU A 358 -9.73 10.02 -7.84
CA LEU A 358 -8.87 9.34 -8.80
C LEU A 358 -9.82 9.05 -9.95
N LEU A 359 -9.59 9.65 -11.13
CA LEU A 359 -10.41 9.43 -12.30
C LEU A 359 -10.68 7.94 -12.40
N PRO A 360 -11.94 7.51 -12.53
CA PRO A 360 -12.25 6.11 -12.63
C PRO A 360 -11.41 5.53 -13.76
N LEU A 361 -10.69 4.43 -13.48
CA LEU A 361 -9.88 3.67 -14.43
C LEU A 361 -10.68 3.20 -15.69
N ASN A 362 -11.93 3.62 -15.81
CA ASN A 362 -12.87 3.31 -16.88
C ASN A 362 -12.97 4.39 -17.97
N ASN A 363 -12.05 5.37 -18.03
CA ASN A 363 -12.03 6.28 -19.15
C ASN A 363 -11.44 5.57 -20.37
N PRO A 364 -12.20 5.36 -21.48
CA PRO A 364 -11.75 4.62 -22.67
C PRO A 364 -10.60 5.27 -23.43
N ALA A 365 -10.11 6.43 -22.99
CA ALA A 365 -8.96 7.15 -23.57
C ALA A 365 -7.64 6.87 -22.82
N SER A 366 -7.61 6.02 -21.77
CA SER A 366 -6.35 5.70 -21.11
C SER A 366 -5.53 4.69 -21.92
N PRO A 367 -4.23 4.93 -22.10
CA PRO A 367 -3.44 4.24 -23.11
C PRO A 367 -3.30 2.74 -22.82
N SER A 368 -3.51 1.94 -23.85
CA SER A 368 -3.30 0.49 -23.90
C SER A 368 -1.92 0.03 -23.39
N ILE A 369 -0.92 0.89 -23.46
CA ILE A 369 0.46 0.63 -23.00
C ILE A 369 0.56 0.52 -21.48
N LEU A 370 -0.05 1.42 -20.73
CA LEU A 370 0.00 1.39 -19.26
C LEU A 370 -0.74 0.15 -18.72
N ASN A 371 -1.89 -0.18 -19.31
CA ASN A 371 -2.64 -1.41 -18.96
C ASN A 371 -1.86 -2.68 -19.34
N SER A 372 -1.17 -2.69 -20.49
CA SER A 372 -0.32 -3.83 -20.91
C SER A 372 0.91 -3.97 -20.01
N LEU A 373 1.56 -2.87 -19.62
CA LEU A 373 2.68 -2.88 -18.68
C LEU A 373 2.24 -3.29 -17.27
N MET A 374 1.07 -2.85 -16.83
CA MET A 374 0.48 -3.31 -15.58
C MET A 374 0.19 -4.82 -15.61
N GLN A 375 -0.37 -5.36 -16.71
CA GLN A 375 -0.58 -6.79 -16.87
C GLN A 375 0.75 -7.58 -16.89
N LEU A 376 1.77 -7.08 -17.56
CA LEU A 376 3.13 -7.65 -17.56
C LEU A 376 3.75 -7.63 -16.15
N PHE A 377 3.52 -6.55 -15.38
CA PHE A 377 3.96 -6.46 -13.99
C PHE A 377 3.30 -7.56 -13.15
N PHE A 378 1.98 -7.75 -13.25
CA PHE A 378 1.27 -8.83 -12.55
C PHE A 378 1.70 -10.24 -12.98
N GLN A 379 2.04 -10.44 -14.25
CA GLN A 379 2.52 -11.75 -14.74
C GLN A 379 3.93 -12.09 -14.23
N LYS A 380 4.83 -11.10 -14.18
CA LYS A 380 6.23 -11.31 -13.76
C LYS A 380 6.43 -11.34 -12.24
N PHE A 381 5.51 -10.79 -11.47
CA PHE A 381 5.58 -10.73 -10.00
C PHE A 381 4.31 -11.24 -9.32
N PRO A 382 3.95 -12.52 -9.50
CA PRO A 382 2.73 -13.10 -8.90
C PRO A 382 2.80 -13.22 -7.37
N ARG A 383 3.94 -12.92 -6.73
CA ARG A 383 4.19 -12.98 -5.28
C ARG A 383 4.98 -11.76 -4.81
N TRP A 384 4.32 -10.61 -4.78
CA TRP A 384 4.83 -9.42 -4.11
C TRP A 384 4.03 -9.13 -2.88
#